data_b454a92a64ac6862c77a34b25eaf5d49
#
_entry.id   b454a92a64ac6862c77a34b25eaf5d49
#
_cell.length_a   1.000
_cell.length_b   1.000
_cell.length_c   1.000
_cell.angle_alpha   90.00
_cell.angle_beta   90.00
_cell.angle_gamma   90.00
#
_symmetry.space_group_name_H-M   'P 1'
#
loop_
_entity.id
_entity.type
_entity.pdbx_description
1 polymer ?
#
loop_
_entity_poly.entity_id
_entity_poly.type
_entity_poly.pdbx_seq_one_letter_code
_entity_poly.pdbx_strand_id
1 'polypeptide(L)'
;MVLANTSLPIGKGTSEGFEAWKKYSQEVEVFDSGKIVQNASLKKLTDDETQAYNAPFPDDTYLACARQFPTLVPMNPDDPSVNENIAAWEILKTFDKPVLTIFGSKDRVMLGAEKFFQSKIPGTSNMNHQIVEAAHFIQEDQPELLAESIITLYQ
;
A
#
# COMPACT_ATOMS: atom_id res chain seq x y z
N MET A 1 -3.74 15.53 1.43
CA MET A 1 -3.80 14.04 1.35
C MET A 1 -2.40 13.49 1.56
N VAL A 2 -2.24 12.38 2.30
CA VAL A 2 -0.96 11.64 2.39
C VAL A 2 -1.12 10.32 1.66
N LEU A 3 -0.17 9.97 0.81
CA LEU A 3 -0.08 8.69 0.10
C LEU A 3 1.17 7.95 0.58
N ALA A 4 0.98 6.79 1.19
CA ALA A 4 2.07 5.97 1.72
C ALA A 4 1.98 4.55 1.16
N ASN A 5 3.08 4.03 0.59
CA ASN A 5 3.21 2.68 0.05
C ASN A 5 1.94 2.17 -0.66
N THR A 6 1.42 2.95 -1.60
CA THR A 6 0.14 2.68 -2.29
C THR A 6 0.25 2.89 -3.80
N SER A 7 -0.77 2.43 -4.53
CA SER A 7 -0.91 2.67 -5.97
C SER A 7 -2.39 2.77 -6.36
N LEU A 8 -2.64 3.28 -7.56
CA LEU A 8 -3.97 3.25 -8.20
C LEU A 8 -3.79 2.68 -9.62
N PRO A 9 -3.74 1.34 -9.76
CA PRO A 9 -3.42 0.68 -11.01
C PRO A 9 -4.59 0.75 -12.01
N ILE A 10 -4.24 0.76 -13.29
CA ILE A 10 -5.17 0.88 -14.43
C ILE A 10 -5.01 -0.25 -15.44
N GLY A 11 -4.69 -1.44 -14.97
CA GLY A 11 -4.59 -2.63 -15.82
C GLY A 11 -3.36 -2.67 -16.73
N LYS A 12 -2.25 -2.05 -16.32
CA LYS A 12 -0.97 -2.05 -17.08
C LYS A 12 0.11 -2.94 -16.45
N GLY A 13 -0.32 -4.01 -15.81
CA GLY A 13 0.57 -4.88 -15.05
C GLY A 13 0.82 -4.37 -13.64
N THR A 14 1.65 -5.09 -12.91
CA THR A 14 2.03 -4.80 -11.52
C THR A 14 3.52 -5.10 -11.31
N SER A 15 4.00 -4.91 -10.08
CA SER A 15 5.37 -5.29 -9.70
C SER A 15 5.48 -6.81 -9.49
N GLU A 16 6.69 -7.36 -9.67
CA GLU A 16 6.99 -8.76 -9.32
C GLU A 16 6.65 -9.07 -7.85
N GLY A 17 6.87 -8.10 -6.96
CA GLY A 17 6.53 -8.24 -5.54
C GLY A 17 5.04 -8.40 -5.31
N PHE A 18 4.21 -7.65 -6.05
CA PHE A 18 2.76 -7.80 -5.97
C PHE A 18 2.29 -9.14 -6.57
N GLU A 19 2.84 -9.56 -7.69
CA GLU A 19 2.49 -10.86 -8.30
C GLU A 19 2.84 -12.01 -7.36
N ALA A 20 3.99 -11.96 -6.72
CA ALA A 20 4.39 -12.95 -5.71
C ALA A 20 3.44 -12.94 -4.51
N TRP A 21 3.03 -11.76 -4.03
CA TRP A 21 2.04 -11.62 -2.97
C TRP A 21 0.68 -12.19 -3.37
N LYS A 22 0.16 -11.83 -4.55
CA LYS A 22 -1.11 -12.34 -5.07
C LYS A 22 -1.10 -13.87 -5.13
N LYS A 23 -0.05 -14.45 -5.69
CA LYS A 23 0.13 -15.91 -5.74
C LYS A 23 0.13 -16.52 -4.35
N TYR A 24 0.96 -16.01 -3.45
CA TYR A 24 1.05 -16.48 -2.06
C TYR A 24 -0.31 -16.45 -1.36
N SER A 25 -1.06 -15.35 -1.48
CA SER A 25 -2.37 -15.19 -0.85
C SER A 25 -3.40 -16.24 -1.25
N GLN A 26 -3.25 -16.82 -2.45
CA GLN A 26 -4.16 -17.84 -2.99
C GLN A 26 -3.71 -19.27 -2.66
N GLU A 27 -2.39 -19.51 -2.58
CA GLU A 27 -1.82 -20.85 -2.50
C GLU A 27 -1.42 -21.27 -1.09
N VAL A 28 -1.20 -20.30 -0.17
CA VAL A 28 -0.75 -20.62 1.19
C VAL A 28 -1.83 -21.39 1.95
N GLU A 29 -1.47 -22.53 2.51
CA GLU A 29 -2.38 -23.35 3.30
C GLU A 29 -2.77 -22.66 4.61
N VAL A 30 -1.78 -22.17 5.36
CA VAL A 30 -1.99 -21.41 6.61
C VAL A 30 -1.69 -19.95 6.38
N PHE A 31 -2.75 -19.12 6.38
CA PHE A 31 -2.63 -17.67 6.19
C PHE A 31 -2.39 -16.99 7.55
N ASP A 32 -1.14 -16.77 7.90
CA ASP A 32 -0.72 -16.10 9.14
C ASP A 32 -0.51 -14.61 8.89
N SER A 33 -1.52 -13.79 9.21
CA SER A 33 -1.51 -12.34 8.99
C SER A 33 -0.35 -11.66 9.72
N GLY A 34 -0.04 -12.08 10.93
CA GLY A 34 1.08 -11.53 11.72
C GLY A 34 2.43 -11.81 11.06
N LYS A 35 2.66 -13.02 10.55
CA LYS A 35 3.89 -13.33 9.78
C LYS A 35 3.97 -12.58 8.47
N ILE A 36 2.85 -12.35 7.79
CA ILE A 36 2.81 -11.57 6.56
C ILE A 36 3.26 -10.14 6.85
N VAL A 37 2.71 -9.50 7.89
CA VAL A 37 3.12 -8.16 8.29
C VAL A 37 4.59 -8.13 8.70
N GLN A 38 5.04 -9.08 9.53
CA GLN A 38 6.45 -9.19 9.94
C GLN A 38 7.39 -9.31 8.74
N ASN A 39 7.07 -10.13 7.76
CA ASN A 39 7.92 -10.37 6.58
C ASN A 39 8.00 -9.16 5.64
N ALA A 40 7.03 -8.26 5.72
CA ALA A 40 6.95 -7.05 4.92
C ALA A 40 7.18 -5.77 5.75
N SER A 41 7.80 -5.90 6.93
CA SER A 41 8.30 -4.82 7.80
C SER A 41 9.79 -5.00 8.06
N LEU A 42 10.51 -3.91 8.32
CA LEU A 42 11.91 -3.94 8.78
C LEU A 42 11.97 -4.11 10.30
N LYS A 43 11.04 -3.49 11.02
CA LYS A 43 10.88 -3.64 12.47
C LYS A 43 10.63 -5.13 12.80
N LYS A 44 11.33 -5.63 13.82
CA LYS A 44 10.99 -6.92 14.39
C LYS A 44 9.78 -6.76 15.32
N LEU A 45 8.64 -7.29 14.90
CA LEU A 45 7.44 -7.32 15.72
C LEU A 45 7.63 -8.27 16.92
N THR A 46 7.05 -7.91 18.05
CA THR A 46 6.92 -8.80 19.20
C THR A 46 5.91 -9.91 18.94
N ASP A 47 5.90 -10.93 19.78
CA ASP A 47 4.90 -12.01 19.68
C ASP A 47 3.49 -11.45 19.89
N ASP A 48 3.31 -10.50 20.81
CA ASP A 48 2.01 -9.85 21.06
C ASP A 48 1.54 -9.01 19.86
N GLU A 49 2.42 -8.24 19.23
CA GLU A 49 2.10 -7.49 18.00
C GLU A 49 1.72 -8.45 16.86
N THR A 50 2.47 -9.54 16.68
CA THR A 50 2.16 -10.57 15.68
C THR A 50 0.81 -11.23 15.95
N GLN A 51 0.50 -11.56 17.20
CA GLN A 51 -0.80 -12.11 17.60
C GLN A 51 -1.93 -11.11 17.41
N ALA A 52 -1.70 -9.82 17.67
CA ALA A 52 -2.69 -8.76 17.44
C ALA A 52 -3.14 -8.69 15.97
N TYR A 53 -2.22 -8.92 15.01
CA TYR A 53 -2.58 -9.02 13.58
C TYR A 53 -3.37 -10.28 13.24
N ASN A 54 -3.23 -11.36 14.01
CA ASN A 54 -4.01 -12.58 13.83
C ASN A 54 -5.36 -12.56 14.56
N ALA A 55 -5.49 -11.75 15.61
CA ALA A 55 -6.69 -11.72 16.45
C ALA A 55 -8.02 -11.47 15.72
N PRO A 56 -8.10 -10.67 14.62
CA PRO A 56 -9.34 -10.49 13.86
C PRO A 56 -9.79 -11.75 13.10
N PHE A 57 -8.95 -12.78 13.00
CA PHE A 57 -9.16 -13.95 12.16
C PHE A 57 -9.15 -15.23 12.99
N PRO A 58 -10.22 -15.53 13.76
CA PRO A 58 -10.26 -16.68 14.65
C PRO A 58 -10.22 -18.03 13.92
N ASP A 59 -10.61 -18.07 12.66
CA ASP A 59 -10.52 -19.21 11.75
C ASP A 59 -10.47 -18.77 10.28
N ASP A 60 -10.26 -19.71 9.36
CA ASP A 60 -10.08 -19.47 7.93
C ASP A 60 -11.28 -18.77 7.25
N THR A 61 -12.48 -18.86 7.80
CA THR A 61 -13.66 -18.22 7.21
C THR A 61 -13.57 -16.70 7.28
N TYR A 62 -12.86 -16.16 8.27
CA TYR A 62 -12.62 -14.73 8.43
C TYR A 62 -11.51 -14.21 7.50
N LEU A 63 -10.70 -15.10 6.93
CA LEU A 63 -9.60 -14.75 6.01
C LEU A 63 -10.07 -14.54 4.56
N ALA A 64 -11.33 -14.78 4.25
CA ALA A 64 -11.86 -14.65 2.89
C ALA A 64 -11.54 -13.31 2.24
N CYS A 65 -11.71 -12.21 2.97
CA CYS A 65 -11.36 -10.86 2.47
C CYS A 65 -9.86 -10.71 2.23
N ALA A 66 -9.02 -11.13 3.17
CA ALA A 66 -7.56 -11.02 3.05
C ALA A 66 -7.02 -11.79 1.83
N ARG A 67 -7.60 -12.96 1.54
CA ARG A 67 -7.29 -13.73 0.33
C ARG A 67 -7.85 -13.08 -0.94
N GLN A 68 -9.05 -12.51 -0.88
CA GLN A 68 -9.73 -11.95 -2.05
C GLN A 68 -9.12 -10.62 -2.52
N PHE A 69 -8.76 -9.71 -1.61
CA PHE A 69 -8.28 -8.36 -1.98
C PHE A 69 -7.16 -8.34 -3.03
N PRO A 70 -6.10 -9.16 -2.96
CA PRO A 70 -5.07 -9.15 -3.99
C PRO A 70 -5.59 -9.53 -5.39
N THR A 71 -6.67 -10.29 -5.49
CA THR A 71 -7.26 -10.69 -6.78
C THR A 71 -8.08 -9.58 -7.44
N LEU A 72 -8.50 -8.58 -6.64
CA LEU A 72 -9.29 -7.44 -7.12
C LEU A 72 -8.44 -6.30 -7.67
N VAL A 73 -7.13 -6.32 -7.45
CA VAL A 73 -6.21 -5.32 -8.02
C VAL A 73 -6.14 -5.51 -9.53
N PRO A 74 -6.48 -4.48 -10.33
CA PRO A 74 -6.53 -4.61 -11.79
C PRO A 74 -5.12 -4.69 -12.37
N MET A 75 -4.81 -5.86 -12.94
CA MET A 75 -3.52 -6.16 -13.58
C MET A 75 -3.61 -6.11 -15.11
N ASN A 76 -4.81 -6.32 -15.66
CA ASN A 76 -5.09 -6.34 -17.09
C ASN A 76 -6.08 -5.25 -17.48
N PRO A 77 -6.05 -4.76 -18.72
CA PRO A 77 -6.95 -3.68 -19.17
C PRO A 77 -8.45 -3.99 -19.04
N ASP A 78 -8.80 -5.28 -19.08
CA ASP A 78 -10.20 -5.75 -19.02
C ASP A 78 -10.70 -6.04 -17.59
N ASP A 79 -9.85 -5.82 -16.58
CA ASP A 79 -10.25 -6.06 -15.18
C ASP A 79 -11.35 -5.07 -14.75
N PRO A 80 -12.36 -5.51 -13.95
CA PRO A 80 -13.57 -4.75 -13.70
C PRO A 80 -13.36 -3.32 -13.17
N SER A 81 -12.36 -3.11 -12.29
CA SER A 81 -12.11 -1.81 -11.65
C SER A 81 -11.26 -0.83 -12.48
N VAL A 82 -10.82 -1.22 -13.68
CA VAL A 82 -9.95 -0.37 -14.52
C VAL A 82 -10.63 0.94 -14.89
N ASN A 83 -11.90 0.89 -15.33
CA ASN A 83 -12.61 2.08 -15.79
C ASN A 83 -12.84 3.09 -14.65
N GLU A 84 -13.17 2.60 -13.45
CA GLU A 84 -13.32 3.45 -12.26
C GLU A 84 -11.98 4.08 -11.85
N ASN A 85 -10.91 3.32 -11.89
CA ASN A 85 -9.57 3.84 -11.59
C ASN A 85 -9.11 4.87 -12.62
N ILE A 86 -9.41 4.67 -13.91
CA ILE A 86 -9.14 5.67 -14.95
C ILE A 86 -9.94 6.95 -14.66
N ALA A 87 -11.24 6.84 -14.35
CA ALA A 87 -12.07 7.99 -14.01
C ALA A 87 -11.54 8.71 -12.76
N ALA A 88 -11.09 7.98 -11.74
CA ALA A 88 -10.45 8.57 -10.56
C ALA A 88 -9.16 9.34 -10.93
N TRP A 89 -8.34 8.82 -11.85
CA TRP A 89 -7.17 9.53 -12.34
C TRP A 89 -7.50 10.85 -13.04
N GLU A 90 -8.60 10.93 -13.80
CA GLU A 90 -9.00 12.20 -14.44
C GLU A 90 -9.33 13.28 -13.38
N ILE A 91 -9.91 12.87 -12.25
CA ILE A 91 -10.14 13.79 -11.11
C ILE A 91 -8.81 14.15 -10.42
N LEU A 92 -7.96 13.18 -10.16
CA LEU A 92 -6.67 13.41 -9.50
C LEU A 92 -5.74 14.32 -10.31
N LYS A 93 -5.79 14.29 -11.64
CA LYS A 93 -5.04 15.20 -12.52
C LYS A 93 -5.41 16.68 -12.37
N THR A 94 -6.56 16.97 -11.77
CA THR A 94 -7.00 18.33 -11.47
C THR A 94 -6.96 18.67 -9.98
N PHE A 95 -6.49 17.74 -9.14
CA PHE A 95 -6.45 17.90 -7.69
C PHE A 95 -5.26 18.76 -7.27
N ASP A 96 -5.52 20.00 -6.87
CA ASP A 96 -4.54 21.05 -6.55
C ASP A 96 -4.26 21.22 -5.04
N LYS A 97 -5.03 20.54 -4.19
CA LYS A 97 -4.80 20.57 -2.73
C LYS A 97 -3.56 19.77 -2.35
N PRO A 98 -2.87 20.11 -1.25
CA PRO A 98 -1.62 19.45 -0.85
C PRO A 98 -1.69 17.93 -0.83
N VAL A 99 -0.76 17.29 -1.55
CA VAL A 99 -0.60 15.81 -1.59
C VAL A 99 0.85 15.46 -1.30
N LEU A 100 1.08 14.85 -0.15
CA LEU A 100 2.39 14.36 0.28
C LEU A 100 2.51 12.87 -0.04
N THR A 101 3.65 12.46 -0.58
CA THR A 101 3.98 11.02 -0.75
C THR A 101 5.10 10.63 0.21
N ILE A 102 4.91 9.49 0.92
CA ILE A 102 5.90 8.92 1.84
C ILE A 102 6.01 7.43 1.51
N PHE A 103 7.17 7.00 1.01
CA PHE A 103 7.35 5.62 0.54
C PHE A 103 8.58 4.96 1.15
N GLY A 104 8.47 3.65 1.39
CA GLY A 104 9.54 2.85 1.95
C GLY A 104 10.62 2.49 0.91
N SER A 105 11.88 2.76 1.21
CA SER A 105 13.02 2.44 0.33
C SER A 105 13.25 0.92 0.16
N LYS A 106 12.67 0.11 1.02
CA LYS A 106 12.73 -1.36 0.98
C LYS A 106 11.40 -2.02 0.60
N ASP A 107 10.40 -1.22 0.22
CA ASP A 107 9.13 -1.76 -0.27
C ASP A 107 9.30 -2.41 -1.65
N ARG A 108 9.16 -3.73 -1.71
CA ARG A 108 9.29 -4.50 -2.94
C ARG A 108 8.03 -4.47 -3.80
N VAL A 109 6.94 -3.93 -3.26
CA VAL A 109 5.63 -3.91 -3.91
C VAL A 109 5.37 -2.55 -4.55
N MET A 110 5.60 -1.45 -3.83
CA MET A 110 5.16 -0.11 -4.22
C MET A 110 6.29 0.89 -4.49
N LEU A 111 7.56 0.57 -4.24
CA LEU A 111 8.66 1.50 -4.50
C LEU A 111 8.70 1.91 -5.97
N GLY A 112 8.70 3.22 -6.21
CA GLY A 112 8.64 3.83 -7.55
C GLY A 112 7.25 4.32 -7.94
N ALA A 113 6.18 3.86 -7.29
CA ALA A 113 4.81 4.33 -7.54
C ALA A 113 4.62 5.81 -7.12
N GLU A 114 5.41 6.30 -6.16
CA GLU A 114 5.39 7.72 -5.75
C GLU A 114 5.65 8.67 -6.93
N LYS A 115 6.54 8.30 -7.84
CA LYS A 115 6.88 9.12 -9.01
C LYS A 115 5.70 9.30 -9.96
N PHE A 116 4.88 8.26 -10.06
CA PHE A 116 3.68 8.33 -10.89
C PHE A 116 2.67 9.33 -10.31
N PHE A 117 2.41 9.29 -9.00
CA PHE A 117 1.57 10.28 -8.32
C PHE A 117 2.13 11.70 -8.46
N GLN A 118 3.42 11.88 -8.17
CA GLN A 118 4.10 13.17 -8.25
C GLN A 118 4.08 13.77 -9.67
N SER A 119 4.11 12.93 -10.69
CA SER A 119 4.08 13.40 -12.09
C SER A 119 2.67 13.75 -12.60
N LYS A 120 1.61 13.34 -11.92
CA LYS A 120 0.22 13.43 -12.40
C LYS A 120 -0.68 14.31 -11.58
N ILE A 121 -0.41 14.48 -10.29
CA ILE A 121 -1.27 15.21 -9.36
C ILE A 121 -0.67 16.59 -9.09
N PRO A 122 -1.32 17.70 -9.52
CA PRO A 122 -0.79 19.07 -9.29
C PRO A 122 -0.51 19.36 -7.81
N GLY A 123 -1.34 18.88 -6.92
CA GLY A 123 -1.19 19.08 -5.48
C GLY A 123 0.08 18.46 -4.85
N THR A 124 0.86 17.69 -5.59
CA THR A 124 2.19 17.21 -5.16
C THR A 124 3.28 18.29 -5.35
N SER A 125 3.04 19.31 -6.16
CA SER A 125 4.05 20.34 -6.42
C SER A 125 4.44 21.07 -5.13
N ASN A 126 5.75 21.27 -4.94
CA ASN A 126 6.33 21.94 -3.76
C ASN A 126 6.10 21.25 -2.42
N MET A 127 5.72 19.98 -2.42
CA MET A 127 5.62 19.17 -1.21
C MET A 127 6.97 18.51 -0.89
N ASN A 128 7.26 18.34 0.41
CA ASN A 128 8.48 17.66 0.87
C ASN A 128 8.27 16.14 0.87
N HIS A 129 8.25 15.54 -0.32
CA HIS A 129 8.11 14.10 -0.49
C HIS A 129 9.24 13.33 0.16
N GLN A 130 8.95 12.14 0.69
CA GLN A 130 9.93 11.37 1.44
C GLN A 130 10.03 9.92 0.92
N ILE A 131 11.28 9.45 0.82
CA ILE A 131 11.61 8.04 0.74
C ILE A 131 12.33 7.70 2.04
N VAL A 132 11.71 6.85 2.85
CA VAL A 132 12.17 6.55 4.21
C VAL A 132 12.66 5.10 4.32
N GLU A 133 13.46 4.80 5.32
CA GLU A 133 13.91 3.42 5.56
C GLU A 133 12.76 2.62 6.18
N ALA A 134 11.96 2.03 5.32
CA ALA A 134 10.80 1.20 5.65
C ALA A 134 10.54 0.17 4.55
N ALA A 135 9.90 -0.94 4.90
CA ALA A 135 9.34 -1.90 3.96
C ALA A 135 7.86 -1.57 3.64
N HIS A 136 7.06 -2.55 3.26
CA HIS A 136 5.68 -2.30 2.79
C HIS A 136 4.77 -1.77 3.89
N PHE A 137 4.84 -2.32 5.10
CA PHE A 137 4.05 -1.86 6.25
C PHE A 137 4.75 -0.69 6.94
N ILE A 138 4.82 0.43 6.24
CA ILE A 138 5.51 1.65 6.68
C ILE A 138 5.00 2.16 8.05
N GLN A 139 3.75 1.90 8.42
CA GLN A 139 3.18 2.24 9.72
C GLN A 139 3.81 1.46 10.88
N GLU A 140 4.41 0.28 10.60
CA GLU A 140 5.18 -0.47 11.59
C GLU A 140 6.61 0.04 11.73
N ASP A 141 7.19 0.46 10.61
CA ASP A 141 8.59 0.87 10.55
C ASP A 141 8.78 2.34 10.92
N GLN A 142 7.82 3.23 10.60
CA GLN A 142 7.91 4.68 10.75
C GLN A 142 6.60 5.31 11.25
N PRO A 143 6.00 4.84 12.35
CA PRO A 143 4.69 5.32 12.81
C PRO A 143 4.70 6.81 13.20
N GLU A 144 5.74 7.26 13.91
CA GLU A 144 5.86 8.64 14.35
C GLU A 144 5.99 9.60 13.17
N LEU A 145 6.84 9.25 12.19
CA LEU A 145 7.03 10.06 10.99
C LEU A 145 5.73 10.21 10.20
N LEU A 146 4.96 9.12 10.05
CA LEU A 146 3.66 9.18 9.39
C LEU A 146 2.69 10.08 10.14
N ALA A 147 2.60 9.93 11.46
CA ALA A 147 1.71 10.73 12.29
C ALA A 147 2.07 12.23 12.24
N GLU A 148 3.36 12.59 12.40
CA GLU A 148 3.85 13.96 12.31
C GLU A 148 3.62 14.56 10.91
N SER A 149 3.84 13.80 9.86
CA SER A 149 3.61 14.24 8.49
C SER A 149 2.14 14.54 8.22
N ILE A 150 1.22 13.72 8.75
CA ILE A 150 -0.22 13.96 8.65
C ILE A 150 -0.60 15.22 9.42
N ILE A 151 -0.15 15.36 10.67
CA ILE A 151 -0.44 16.52 11.52
C ILE A 151 0.04 17.82 10.84
N THR A 152 1.29 17.81 10.35
CA THR A 152 1.89 18.99 9.71
C THR A 152 1.18 19.39 8.41
N LEU A 153 0.66 18.42 7.66
CA LEU A 153 -0.07 18.71 6.43
C LEU A 153 -1.40 19.44 6.65
N TYR A 154 -1.98 19.32 7.85
CA TYR A 154 -3.30 19.88 8.19
C TYR A 154 -3.24 21.09 9.14
N GLN A 155 -2.04 21.56 9.49
CA GLN A 155 -1.84 22.82 10.21
C GLN A 155 -1.69 24.00 9.27
#